data_aa1448c5cab0c9c69f47dda9589173ac
#
_entry.id   aa1448c5cab0c9c69f47dda9589173ac
#
_cell.length_a   1.000
_cell.length_b   1.000
_cell.length_c   1.000
_cell.angle_alpha   90.00
_cell.angle_beta   90.00
_cell.angle_gamma   90.00
#
_symmetry.space_group_name_H-M   'P 1'
#
loop_
_entity.id
_entity.type
_entity.pdbx_description
1 polymer ?
#
loop_
_entity_poly.entity_id
_entity_poly.type
_entity_poly.pdbx_seq_one_letter_code
_entity_poly.pdbx_strand_id
1 'polypeptide(L)'
;IVYSETRKTNTLLRDVLNDSFNNVVVNEPSIANEVKEYIKKISPGSEKMVTLHTTGKSVFDQFGVTKQIKSLFSRTVNMDSGAYLIVEHTEALHVIDVNSGNKTAVKGDQEQNAVAVNVEAAKEIARQLRLRDLGGIIIVDFIDMKHPDNKKAVYNALKEAMANDRAKHTILPISKFGVAQITRQRVKPEVNITTTEVCPTCSGTGKIEASVLLIDDIERKIKYLVKNQNQQYVKLIVHPFVESFIKKGRFFNSIQWKWYWEYKRKIHVSGSNEFQYMEYRFYDKGDEEIHVE
;
A
#
# COMPACT_ATOMS: atom_id res chain seq x y z
N ILE A 1 -5.84 -8.33 -47.77
CA ILE A 1 -5.83 -8.55 -46.32
C ILE A 1 -6.34 -9.95 -46.08
N VAL A 2 -5.48 -10.85 -45.60
CA VAL A 2 -5.84 -12.26 -45.36
C VAL A 2 -6.54 -12.44 -44.01
N TYR A 3 -6.19 -11.57 -43.02
CA TYR A 3 -6.78 -11.56 -41.70
C TYR A 3 -6.71 -10.16 -41.11
N SER A 4 -7.77 -9.71 -40.48
CA SER A 4 -7.81 -8.46 -39.72
C SER A 4 -8.53 -8.72 -38.40
N GLU A 5 -7.81 -8.56 -37.30
CA GLU A 5 -8.36 -8.65 -35.96
C GLU A 5 -8.81 -7.26 -35.52
N THR A 6 -10.12 -7.07 -35.42
CA THR A 6 -10.70 -5.73 -35.14
C THR A 6 -11.11 -5.54 -33.69
N ARG A 7 -11.11 -6.63 -32.87
CA ARG A 7 -11.64 -6.57 -31.49
C ARG A 7 -10.60 -6.97 -30.47
N LYS A 8 -10.39 -6.10 -29.50
CA LYS A 8 -9.45 -6.33 -28.36
C LYS A 8 -9.71 -7.63 -27.61
N THR A 9 -10.99 -8.04 -27.50
CA THR A 9 -11.42 -9.27 -26.84
C THR A 9 -10.83 -10.51 -27.52
N ASN A 10 -10.87 -10.56 -28.84
CA ASN A 10 -10.34 -11.70 -29.60
C ASN A 10 -8.82 -11.78 -29.50
N THR A 11 -8.13 -10.64 -29.56
CA THR A 11 -6.67 -10.57 -29.37
C THR A 11 -6.30 -11.10 -27.98
N LEU A 12 -7.02 -10.66 -26.94
CA LEU A 12 -6.77 -11.10 -25.57
C LEU A 12 -6.97 -12.63 -25.42
N LEU A 13 -8.07 -13.16 -25.96
CA LEU A 13 -8.34 -14.60 -25.91
C LEU A 13 -7.28 -15.42 -26.64
N ARG A 14 -6.88 -14.97 -27.84
CA ARG A 14 -5.80 -15.63 -28.59
C ARG A 14 -4.51 -15.71 -27.80
N ASP A 15 -4.14 -14.62 -27.12
CA ASP A 15 -2.86 -14.49 -26.45
C ASP A 15 -2.81 -15.13 -25.06
N VAL A 16 -3.97 -15.24 -24.39
CA VAL A 16 -4.07 -15.68 -22.99
C VAL A 16 -4.73 -17.04 -22.83
N LEU A 17 -5.78 -17.36 -23.63
CA LEU A 17 -6.55 -18.58 -23.46
C LEU A 17 -5.72 -19.81 -23.82
N ASN A 18 -5.70 -20.79 -22.92
CA ASN A 18 -5.06 -22.10 -23.11
C ASN A 18 -5.85 -23.19 -22.37
N ASP A 19 -5.43 -24.43 -22.46
CA ASP A 19 -6.13 -25.59 -21.91
C ASP A 19 -6.22 -25.62 -20.36
N SER A 20 -5.52 -24.72 -19.68
CA SER A 20 -5.57 -24.61 -18.21
C SER A 20 -6.79 -23.81 -17.71
N PHE A 21 -7.52 -23.13 -18.61
CA PHE A 21 -8.70 -22.35 -18.24
C PHE A 21 -9.94 -23.24 -18.17
N ASN A 22 -10.61 -23.19 -17.03
CA ASN A 22 -11.86 -23.94 -16.79
C ASN A 22 -13.12 -23.08 -16.99
N ASN A 23 -13.00 -21.76 -16.85
CA ASN A 23 -14.15 -20.86 -16.92
C ASN A 23 -13.72 -19.47 -17.41
N VAL A 24 -14.59 -18.84 -18.21
CA VAL A 24 -14.47 -17.46 -18.67
C VAL A 24 -15.76 -16.74 -18.25
N VAL A 25 -15.64 -15.80 -17.32
CA VAL A 25 -16.78 -15.08 -16.77
C VAL A 25 -16.83 -13.67 -17.32
N VAL A 26 -17.98 -13.29 -17.85
CA VAL A 26 -18.20 -11.99 -18.52
C VAL A 26 -19.47 -11.36 -17.95
N ASN A 27 -19.46 -10.07 -17.67
CA ASN A 27 -20.60 -9.33 -17.11
C ASN A 27 -21.43 -8.59 -18.18
N GLU A 28 -20.94 -8.54 -19.42
CA GLU A 28 -21.62 -7.86 -20.52
C GLU A 28 -22.14 -8.88 -21.55
N PRO A 29 -23.46 -8.94 -21.82
CA PRO A 29 -24.04 -9.92 -22.69
C PRO A 29 -23.48 -9.91 -24.13
N SER A 30 -23.19 -8.72 -24.67
CA SER A 30 -22.65 -8.58 -26.02
C SER A 30 -21.25 -9.20 -26.11
N ILE A 31 -20.40 -8.95 -25.12
CA ILE A 31 -19.05 -9.51 -25.04
C ILE A 31 -19.12 -11.03 -24.79
N ALA A 32 -20.04 -11.50 -23.95
CA ALA A 32 -20.23 -12.94 -23.70
C ALA A 32 -20.56 -13.71 -24.99
N ASN A 33 -21.42 -13.16 -25.81
CA ASN A 33 -21.75 -13.76 -27.11
C ASN A 33 -20.57 -13.75 -28.07
N GLU A 34 -19.83 -12.64 -28.13
CA GLU A 34 -18.63 -12.54 -28.96
C GLU A 34 -17.57 -13.56 -28.54
N VAL A 35 -17.31 -13.70 -27.24
CA VAL A 35 -16.37 -14.67 -26.68
C VAL A 35 -16.80 -16.11 -26.99
N LYS A 36 -18.09 -16.42 -26.86
CA LYS A 36 -18.65 -17.74 -27.20
C LYS A 36 -18.43 -18.07 -28.68
N GLU A 37 -18.75 -17.14 -29.58
CA GLU A 37 -18.54 -17.34 -31.02
C GLU A 37 -17.08 -17.51 -31.37
N TYR A 38 -16.17 -16.75 -30.74
CA TYR A 38 -14.75 -16.86 -30.98
C TYR A 38 -14.19 -18.20 -30.48
N ILE A 39 -14.54 -18.64 -29.27
CA ILE A 39 -14.11 -19.94 -28.71
C ILE A 39 -14.68 -21.10 -29.56
N LYS A 40 -15.92 -21.00 -30.00
CA LYS A 40 -16.55 -22.03 -30.87
C LYS A 40 -15.77 -22.21 -32.18
N LYS A 41 -15.19 -21.15 -32.74
CA LYS A 41 -14.37 -21.22 -33.96
C LYS A 41 -13.01 -21.89 -33.73
N ILE A 42 -12.39 -21.66 -32.56
CA ILE A 42 -11.05 -22.16 -32.25
C ILE A 42 -11.13 -23.58 -31.66
N SER A 43 -12.03 -23.79 -30.71
CA SER A 43 -12.19 -25.05 -29.99
C SER A 43 -13.68 -25.38 -29.87
N PRO A 44 -14.27 -26.06 -30.89
CA PRO A 44 -15.70 -26.45 -30.86
C PRO A 44 -16.02 -27.31 -29.62
N GLY A 45 -17.07 -26.96 -28.88
CA GLY A 45 -17.48 -27.63 -27.64
C GLY A 45 -16.99 -26.94 -26.35
N SER A 46 -15.98 -26.07 -26.43
CA SER A 46 -15.46 -25.34 -25.28
C SER A 46 -16.22 -24.05 -24.99
N GLU A 47 -17.18 -23.65 -25.82
CA GLU A 47 -18.01 -22.46 -25.59
C GLU A 47 -18.84 -22.53 -24.31
N LYS A 48 -19.03 -23.73 -23.75
CA LYS A 48 -19.73 -23.95 -22.47
C LYS A 48 -18.99 -23.37 -21.27
N MET A 49 -17.69 -23.15 -21.40
CA MET A 49 -16.88 -22.50 -20.34
C MET A 49 -17.22 -21.02 -20.16
N VAL A 50 -17.92 -20.39 -21.11
CA VAL A 50 -18.26 -18.96 -21.02
C VAL A 50 -19.55 -18.78 -20.24
N THR A 51 -19.44 -18.12 -19.10
CA THR A 51 -20.55 -17.84 -18.18
C THR A 51 -20.85 -16.34 -18.15
N LEU A 52 -22.13 -15.99 -18.37
CA LEU A 52 -22.58 -14.61 -18.17
C LEU A 52 -22.85 -14.36 -16.67
N HIS A 53 -22.22 -13.35 -16.12
CA HIS A 53 -22.41 -12.91 -14.75
C HIS A 53 -23.56 -11.90 -14.68
N THR A 54 -24.64 -12.25 -14.01
CA THR A 54 -25.88 -11.44 -13.92
C THR A 54 -26.18 -10.97 -12.50
N THR A 55 -25.34 -11.31 -11.50
CA THR A 55 -25.54 -10.89 -10.12
C THR A 55 -25.18 -9.41 -9.96
N GLY A 56 -25.86 -8.69 -9.07
CA GLY A 56 -25.65 -7.25 -8.85
C GLY A 56 -24.30 -6.88 -8.23
N LYS A 57 -23.41 -7.85 -7.96
CA LYS A 57 -22.04 -7.65 -7.49
C LYS A 57 -21.07 -7.55 -8.67
N SER A 58 -20.00 -6.80 -8.51
CA SER A 58 -18.91 -6.80 -9.50
C SER A 58 -18.33 -8.22 -9.68
N VAL A 59 -18.04 -8.60 -10.92
CA VAL A 59 -17.36 -9.88 -11.23
C VAL A 59 -16.07 -10.01 -10.42
N PHE A 60 -15.26 -8.95 -10.36
CA PHE A 60 -14.00 -8.97 -9.63
C PHE A 60 -14.17 -9.13 -8.13
N ASP A 61 -15.27 -8.59 -7.56
CA ASP A 61 -15.55 -8.76 -6.13
C ASP A 61 -16.02 -10.18 -5.81
N GLN A 62 -16.79 -10.79 -6.71
CA GLN A 62 -17.27 -12.17 -6.53
C GLN A 62 -16.10 -13.16 -6.48
N PHE A 63 -15.09 -12.96 -7.29
CA PHE A 63 -13.89 -13.83 -7.34
C PHE A 63 -12.74 -13.31 -6.48
N GLY A 64 -12.96 -12.28 -5.66
CA GLY A 64 -11.93 -11.70 -4.78
C GLY A 64 -10.78 -10.99 -5.51
N VAL A 65 -10.92 -10.74 -6.81
CA VAL A 65 -9.89 -10.12 -7.64
C VAL A 65 -9.64 -8.68 -7.24
N THR A 66 -10.68 -7.91 -6.91
CA THR A 66 -10.53 -6.51 -6.43
C THR A 66 -9.64 -6.43 -5.19
N LYS A 67 -9.83 -7.37 -4.24
CA LYS A 67 -8.99 -7.45 -3.04
C LYS A 67 -7.54 -7.77 -3.39
N GLN A 68 -7.33 -8.71 -4.31
CA GLN A 68 -6.00 -9.08 -4.78
C GLN A 68 -5.31 -7.93 -5.52
N ILE A 69 -6.03 -7.19 -6.38
CA ILE A 69 -5.48 -6.01 -7.07
C ILE A 69 -5.07 -4.93 -6.06
N LYS A 70 -5.91 -4.63 -5.07
CA LYS A 70 -5.58 -3.65 -4.02
C LYS A 70 -4.35 -4.05 -3.21
N SER A 71 -4.20 -5.34 -2.90
CA SER A 71 -3.04 -5.85 -2.16
C SER A 71 -1.78 -5.97 -3.02
N LEU A 72 -1.94 -6.09 -4.35
CA LEU A 72 -0.83 -6.29 -5.29
C LEU A 72 0.20 -5.15 -5.24
N PHE A 73 -0.26 -3.91 -5.03
CA PHE A 73 0.62 -2.72 -4.98
C PHE A 73 1.02 -2.34 -3.55
N SER A 74 0.66 -3.15 -2.56
CA SER A 74 1.10 -2.95 -1.18
C SER A 74 2.61 -3.18 -1.05
N ARG A 75 3.27 -2.37 -0.22
CA ARG A 75 4.66 -2.58 0.17
C ARG A 75 4.86 -3.94 0.83
N THR A 76 3.87 -4.40 1.61
CA THR A 76 3.89 -5.67 2.33
C THR A 76 3.04 -6.70 1.59
N VAL A 77 3.59 -7.89 1.35
CA VAL A 77 2.92 -9.05 0.75
C VAL A 77 2.87 -10.16 1.78
N ASN A 78 1.68 -10.50 2.25
CA ASN A 78 1.48 -11.58 3.20
C ASN A 78 1.49 -12.93 2.49
N MET A 79 2.10 -13.93 3.12
CA MET A 79 2.13 -15.32 2.68
C MET A 79 1.20 -16.19 3.53
N ASP A 80 0.83 -17.36 3.01
CA ASP A 80 -0.14 -18.26 3.68
C ASP A 80 0.37 -18.77 5.02
N SER A 81 1.67 -18.91 5.16
CA SER A 81 2.33 -19.30 6.42
C SER A 81 2.23 -18.26 7.54
N GLY A 82 1.82 -17.01 7.24
CA GLY A 82 1.87 -15.87 8.15
C GLY A 82 3.20 -15.11 8.13
N ALA A 83 4.17 -15.56 7.31
CA ALA A 83 5.35 -14.80 6.94
C ALA A 83 4.95 -13.72 5.91
N TYR A 84 5.83 -12.76 5.63
CA TYR A 84 5.54 -11.69 4.69
C TYR A 84 6.81 -11.18 4.00
N LEU A 85 6.62 -10.62 2.82
CA LEU A 85 7.65 -9.92 2.06
C LEU A 85 7.46 -8.41 2.20
N ILE A 86 8.56 -7.68 2.24
CA ILE A 86 8.57 -6.22 2.05
C ILE A 86 9.21 -5.96 0.70
N VAL A 87 8.47 -5.32 -0.20
CA VAL A 87 8.93 -4.96 -1.54
C VAL A 87 9.13 -3.46 -1.61
N GLU A 88 10.37 -3.05 -1.86
CA GLU A 88 10.75 -1.64 -1.96
C GLU A 88 11.41 -1.36 -3.32
N HIS A 89 11.17 -0.14 -3.80
CA HIS A 89 11.77 0.37 -5.02
C HIS A 89 12.78 1.44 -4.64
N THR A 90 14.00 1.28 -5.13
CA THR A 90 15.01 2.33 -5.08
C THR A 90 15.20 2.91 -6.47
N GLU A 91 16.00 3.95 -6.60
CA GLU A 91 16.27 4.57 -7.90
C GLU A 91 16.88 3.58 -8.91
N ALA A 92 17.70 2.64 -8.47
CA ALA A 92 18.47 1.75 -9.35
C ALA A 92 18.03 0.28 -9.32
N LEU A 93 17.36 -0.18 -8.27
CA LEU A 93 17.05 -1.60 -8.08
C LEU A 93 15.80 -1.80 -7.20
N HIS A 94 15.27 -3.01 -7.24
CA HIS A 94 14.22 -3.45 -6.34
C HIS A 94 14.82 -4.28 -5.21
N VAL A 95 14.34 -4.07 -3.99
CA VAL A 95 14.76 -4.83 -2.81
C VAL A 95 13.55 -5.57 -2.25
N ILE A 96 13.73 -6.84 -1.95
CA ILE A 96 12.70 -7.69 -1.33
C ILE A 96 13.30 -8.30 -0.07
N ASP A 97 12.70 -7.99 1.07
CA ASP A 97 13.06 -8.53 2.38
C ASP A 97 12.06 -9.60 2.80
N VAL A 98 12.56 -10.73 3.32
CA VAL A 98 11.75 -11.88 3.75
C VAL A 98 11.68 -11.92 5.26
N ASN A 99 10.45 -11.80 5.79
CA ASN A 99 10.18 -11.81 7.22
C ASN A 99 9.35 -13.04 7.63
N SER A 100 9.77 -13.72 8.69
CA SER A 100 9.09 -14.93 9.22
C SER A 100 7.76 -14.62 9.91
N GLY A 101 7.46 -13.35 10.21
CA GLY A 101 6.26 -12.98 10.96
C GLY A 101 6.24 -13.56 12.38
N ASN A 102 5.03 -13.78 12.90
CA ASN A 102 4.82 -14.30 14.27
C ASN A 102 5.09 -15.80 14.44
N LYS A 103 5.54 -16.50 13.41
CA LYS A 103 6.00 -17.90 13.52
C LYS A 103 7.39 -17.96 14.17
N THR A 104 7.52 -17.39 15.35
CA THR A 104 8.64 -17.67 16.22
C THR A 104 8.42 -19.06 16.83
N ALA A 105 9.14 -20.02 16.26
CA ALA A 105 9.57 -21.25 16.93
C ALA A 105 8.51 -22.01 17.76
N VAL A 106 7.82 -22.91 17.14
CA VAL A 106 7.69 -24.23 17.79
C VAL A 106 9.13 -24.68 18.08
N LYS A 107 9.46 -24.96 19.34
CA LYS A 107 10.78 -25.42 19.81
C LYS A 107 11.22 -26.63 18.99
N GLY A 108 12.16 -26.47 18.10
CA GLY A 108 12.75 -27.50 17.24
C GLY A 108 13.14 -26.89 15.90
N ASP A 109 14.36 -26.85 15.56
CA ASP A 109 15.01 -26.52 14.30
C ASP A 109 14.60 -25.17 13.65
N GLN A 110 15.15 -24.09 14.20
CA GLN A 110 15.04 -22.74 13.67
C GLN A 110 15.48 -22.67 12.18
N GLU A 111 16.44 -23.50 11.80
CA GLU A 111 16.96 -23.60 10.43
C GLU A 111 15.92 -24.19 9.46
N GLN A 112 15.23 -25.27 9.84
CA GLN A 112 14.18 -25.87 9.01
C GLN A 112 13.00 -24.90 8.79
N ASN A 113 12.64 -24.16 9.81
CA ASN A 113 11.62 -23.11 9.69
C ASN A 113 12.06 -22.00 8.74
N ALA A 114 13.31 -21.56 8.82
CA ALA A 114 13.87 -20.56 7.90
C ALA A 114 13.83 -21.06 6.45
N VAL A 115 14.23 -22.32 6.21
CA VAL A 115 14.18 -22.93 4.88
C VAL A 115 12.74 -23.00 4.35
N ALA A 116 11.79 -23.45 5.18
CA ALA A 116 10.39 -23.56 4.76
C ALA A 116 9.80 -22.20 4.36
N VAL A 117 10.06 -21.16 5.16
CA VAL A 117 9.63 -19.79 4.87
C VAL A 117 10.31 -19.26 3.60
N ASN A 118 11.62 -19.49 3.46
CA ASN A 118 12.37 -19.02 2.30
C ASN A 118 11.93 -19.71 1.00
N VAL A 119 11.56 -20.99 1.04
CA VAL A 119 11.03 -21.73 -0.12
C VAL A 119 9.65 -21.20 -0.51
N GLU A 120 8.78 -20.92 0.45
CA GLU A 120 7.49 -20.26 0.20
C GLU A 120 7.70 -18.85 -0.37
N ALA A 121 8.61 -18.08 0.23
CA ALA A 121 8.98 -16.75 -0.23
C ALA A 121 9.51 -16.77 -1.67
N ALA A 122 10.33 -17.73 -2.03
CA ALA A 122 10.86 -17.86 -3.40
C ALA A 122 9.74 -18.01 -4.45
N LYS A 123 8.70 -18.79 -4.14
CA LYS A 123 7.51 -18.93 -5.00
C LYS A 123 6.71 -17.66 -5.11
N GLU A 124 6.46 -17.00 -3.97
CA GLU A 124 5.72 -15.75 -3.94
C GLU A 124 6.49 -14.60 -4.62
N ILE A 125 7.81 -14.52 -4.42
CA ILE A 125 8.68 -13.55 -5.13
C ILE A 125 8.55 -13.72 -6.63
N ALA A 126 8.70 -14.93 -7.15
CA ALA A 126 8.54 -15.20 -8.58
C ALA A 126 7.14 -14.77 -9.08
N ARG A 127 6.10 -14.98 -8.28
CA ARG A 127 4.74 -14.52 -8.58
C ARG A 127 4.65 -13.00 -8.60
N GLN A 128 5.22 -12.31 -7.61
CA GLN A 128 5.21 -10.86 -7.52
C GLN A 128 5.99 -10.18 -8.66
N LEU A 129 7.13 -10.74 -9.06
CA LEU A 129 7.91 -10.23 -10.19
C LEU A 129 7.08 -10.24 -11.48
N ARG A 130 6.28 -11.30 -11.72
CA ARG A 130 5.38 -11.37 -12.89
C ARG A 130 4.17 -10.45 -12.76
N LEU A 131 3.52 -10.40 -11.59
CA LEU A 131 2.29 -9.63 -11.37
C LEU A 131 2.52 -8.11 -11.45
N ARG A 132 3.64 -7.64 -10.90
CA ARG A 132 4.02 -6.22 -10.89
C ARG A 132 4.87 -5.83 -12.09
N ASP A 133 5.23 -6.80 -12.94
CA ASP A 133 6.19 -6.66 -14.06
C ASP A 133 7.53 -6.01 -13.63
N LEU A 134 8.03 -6.40 -12.45
CA LEU A 134 9.28 -5.88 -11.93
C LEU A 134 10.44 -6.34 -12.83
N GLY A 135 11.22 -5.38 -13.29
CA GLY A 135 12.37 -5.63 -14.18
C GLY A 135 13.59 -4.83 -13.74
N GLY A 136 14.74 -5.16 -14.28
CA GLY A 136 16.03 -4.61 -13.89
C GLY A 136 16.72 -5.49 -12.87
N ILE A 137 17.39 -4.89 -11.89
CA ILE A 137 18.12 -5.59 -10.83
C ILE A 137 17.19 -5.75 -9.64
N ILE A 138 17.04 -6.98 -9.16
CA ILE A 138 16.24 -7.31 -7.98
C ILE A 138 17.15 -8.02 -6.98
N ILE A 139 17.17 -7.52 -5.76
CA ILE A 139 17.91 -8.08 -4.63
C ILE A 139 16.90 -8.67 -3.65
N VAL A 140 17.09 -9.92 -3.28
CA VAL A 140 16.25 -10.60 -2.30
C VAL A 140 17.11 -10.95 -1.09
N ASP A 141 16.68 -10.48 0.07
CA ASP A 141 17.27 -10.82 1.36
C ASP A 141 16.44 -11.94 2.00
N PHE A 142 16.98 -13.16 1.97
CA PHE A 142 16.35 -14.32 2.57
C PHE A 142 16.73 -14.46 4.05
N ILE A 143 15.85 -15.07 4.84
CA ILE A 143 16.16 -15.40 6.22
C ILE A 143 17.44 -16.23 6.26
N ASP A 144 18.34 -15.90 7.17
CA ASP A 144 19.64 -16.54 7.33
C ASP A 144 19.56 -18.06 7.43
N MET A 145 20.42 -18.72 6.64
CA MET A 145 20.59 -20.18 6.62
C MET A 145 22.06 -20.53 6.77
N LYS A 146 22.37 -21.44 7.67
CA LYS A 146 23.75 -21.85 7.97
C LYS A 146 24.30 -22.87 6.95
N HIS A 147 23.45 -23.83 6.54
CA HIS A 147 23.87 -24.93 5.69
C HIS A 147 23.82 -24.57 4.20
N PRO A 148 24.89 -24.85 3.42
CA PRO A 148 24.92 -24.58 1.97
C PRO A 148 23.83 -25.33 1.20
N ASP A 149 23.46 -26.53 1.62
CA ASP A 149 22.40 -27.32 0.99
C ASP A 149 21.04 -26.65 1.09
N ASN A 150 20.75 -25.99 2.23
CA ASN A 150 19.53 -25.23 2.44
C ASN A 150 19.47 -24.01 1.48
N LYS A 151 20.58 -23.29 1.33
CA LYS A 151 20.69 -22.19 0.35
C LYS A 151 20.46 -22.68 -1.07
N LYS A 152 21.01 -23.85 -1.41
CA LYS A 152 20.81 -24.50 -2.70
C LYS A 152 19.36 -24.92 -2.93
N ALA A 153 18.66 -25.41 -1.90
CA ALA A 153 17.24 -25.77 -1.97
C ALA A 153 16.38 -24.54 -2.28
N VAL A 154 16.60 -23.42 -1.59
CA VAL A 154 15.88 -22.15 -1.82
C VAL A 154 16.19 -21.59 -3.22
N TYR A 155 17.46 -21.62 -3.65
CA TYR A 155 17.85 -21.24 -5.00
C TYR A 155 17.12 -22.06 -6.07
N ASN A 156 17.07 -23.38 -5.90
CA ASN A 156 16.37 -24.27 -6.84
C ASN A 156 14.86 -23.99 -6.87
N ALA A 157 14.23 -23.75 -5.71
CA ALA A 157 12.82 -23.37 -5.62
C ALA A 157 12.52 -22.05 -6.36
N LEU A 158 13.40 -21.05 -6.20
CA LEU A 158 13.28 -19.78 -6.90
C LEU A 158 13.43 -19.96 -8.42
N LYS A 159 14.43 -20.74 -8.85
CA LYS A 159 14.67 -21.06 -10.26
C LYS A 159 13.50 -21.80 -10.90
N GLU A 160 12.92 -22.77 -10.19
CA GLU A 160 11.75 -23.52 -10.65
C GLU A 160 10.51 -22.61 -10.75
N ALA A 161 10.27 -21.76 -9.74
CA ALA A 161 9.15 -20.82 -9.74
C ALA A 161 9.25 -19.77 -10.86
N MET A 162 10.48 -19.43 -11.29
CA MET A 162 10.75 -18.50 -12.39
C MET A 162 10.77 -19.17 -13.76
N ALA A 163 10.78 -20.50 -13.86
CA ALA A 163 10.88 -21.20 -15.13
C ALA A 163 9.77 -20.86 -16.14
N ASN A 164 8.57 -20.52 -15.64
CA ASN A 164 7.42 -20.13 -16.45
C ASN A 164 7.34 -18.61 -16.74
N ASP A 165 8.37 -17.85 -16.38
CA ASP A 165 8.39 -16.42 -16.68
C ASP A 165 8.77 -16.20 -18.15
N ARG A 166 7.95 -15.43 -18.87
CA ARG A 166 8.19 -15.11 -20.30
C ARG A 166 9.33 -14.10 -20.49
N ALA A 167 9.65 -13.32 -19.48
CA ALA A 167 10.73 -12.35 -19.52
C ALA A 167 12.08 -13.07 -19.34
N LYS A 168 13.10 -12.67 -20.12
CA LYS A 168 14.47 -13.15 -19.90
C LYS A 168 14.93 -12.74 -18.50
N HIS A 169 15.44 -13.69 -17.75
CA HIS A 169 15.94 -13.48 -16.41
C HIS A 169 17.17 -14.34 -16.13
N THR A 170 17.98 -13.88 -15.19
CA THR A 170 19.12 -14.61 -14.67
C THR A 170 19.09 -14.55 -13.14
N ILE A 171 19.29 -15.69 -12.50
CA ILE A 171 19.32 -15.81 -11.04
C ILE A 171 20.71 -16.29 -10.65
N LEU A 172 21.39 -15.54 -9.81
CA LEU A 172 22.67 -15.95 -9.25
C LEU A 172 22.45 -16.82 -8.00
N PRO A 173 23.36 -17.75 -7.71
CA PRO A 173 23.32 -18.52 -6.47
C PRO A 173 23.26 -17.62 -5.24
N ILE A 174 22.56 -18.06 -4.19
CA ILE A 174 22.44 -17.30 -2.95
C ILE A 174 23.83 -17.11 -2.34
N SER A 175 24.16 -15.88 -2.01
CA SER A 175 25.45 -15.49 -1.45
C SER A 175 25.67 -16.06 -0.05
N LYS A 176 26.90 -15.93 0.48
CA LYS A 176 27.19 -16.29 1.88
C LYS A 176 26.34 -15.52 2.87
N PHE A 177 25.93 -14.32 2.52
CA PHE A 177 25.10 -13.42 3.34
C PHE A 177 23.57 -13.65 3.19
N GLY A 178 23.12 -14.72 2.55
CA GLY A 178 21.69 -14.99 2.36
C GLY A 178 21.04 -14.27 1.19
N VAL A 179 21.77 -13.41 0.48
CA VAL A 179 21.23 -12.54 -0.57
C VAL A 179 21.18 -13.24 -1.91
N ALA A 180 20.03 -13.24 -2.58
CA ALA A 180 19.87 -13.63 -3.98
C ALA A 180 19.85 -12.39 -4.88
N GLN A 181 20.44 -12.53 -6.06
CA GLN A 181 20.47 -11.50 -7.10
C GLN A 181 19.76 -12.02 -8.34
N ILE A 182 18.79 -11.24 -8.82
CA ILE A 182 18.01 -11.56 -10.00
C ILE A 182 18.13 -10.38 -10.97
N THR A 183 18.37 -10.69 -12.25
CA THR A 183 18.18 -9.71 -13.32
C THR A 183 17.02 -10.17 -14.18
N ARG A 184 16.07 -9.27 -14.46
CA ARG A 184 14.89 -9.55 -15.27
C ARG A 184 14.70 -8.46 -16.32
N GLN A 185 14.49 -8.85 -17.57
CA GLN A 185 14.25 -7.90 -18.65
C GLN A 185 12.91 -7.19 -18.44
N ARG A 186 12.89 -5.85 -18.56
CA ARG A 186 11.65 -5.09 -18.60
C ARG A 186 10.94 -5.36 -19.93
N VAL A 187 9.73 -5.88 -19.88
CA VAL A 187 8.90 -6.15 -21.06
C VAL A 187 7.88 -5.03 -21.29
N LYS A 188 7.37 -4.46 -20.21
CA LYS A 188 6.41 -3.35 -20.20
C LYS A 188 6.87 -2.26 -19.23
N PRO A 189 6.31 -1.04 -19.33
CA PRO A 189 6.47 -0.06 -18.26
C PRO A 189 6.01 -0.66 -16.93
N GLU A 190 6.75 -0.39 -15.88
CA GLU A 190 6.40 -0.84 -14.54
C GLU A 190 5.00 -0.32 -14.17
N VAL A 191 4.15 -1.22 -13.69
CA VAL A 191 2.81 -0.86 -13.23
C VAL A 191 2.93 -0.36 -11.80
N ASN A 192 3.15 0.95 -11.64
CA ASN A 192 3.20 1.60 -10.35
C ASN A 192 1.89 2.37 -10.14
N ILE A 193 0.92 1.72 -9.49
CA ILE A 193 -0.33 2.37 -9.12
C ILE A 193 -0.17 2.89 -7.70
N THR A 194 0.02 4.19 -7.57
CA THR A 194 0.02 4.87 -6.28
C THR A 194 -1.42 4.85 -5.74
N THR A 195 -1.72 3.90 -4.87
CA THR A 195 -3.05 3.76 -4.22
C THR A 195 -3.17 4.60 -2.95
N THR A 196 -2.11 5.32 -2.58
CA THR A 196 -2.03 6.14 -1.37
C THR A 196 -1.68 7.57 -1.72
N GLU A 197 -2.36 8.50 -1.08
CA GLU A 197 -2.01 9.92 -1.12
C GLU A 197 -1.08 10.25 0.05
N VAL A 198 -0.27 11.28 -0.13
CA VAL A 198 0.57 11.79 0.95
C VAL A 198 -0.35 12.29 2.07
N CYS A 199 -0.13 11.78 3.29
CA CYS A 199 -0.93 12.21 4.44
C CYS A 199 -0.78 13.72 4.65
N PRO A 200 -1.87 14.51 4.58
CA PRO A 200 -1.79 15.97 4.74
C PRO A 200 -1.32 16.38 6.12
N THR A 201 -1.50 15.54 7.14
CA THR A 201 -1.11 15.85 8.53
C THR A 201 0.39 15.74 8.76
N CYS A 202 1.07 14.77 8.16
CA CYS A 202 2.50 14.54 8.38
C CYS A 202 3.33 14.69 7.10
N SER A 203 2.73 15.09 5.97
CA SER A 203 3.39 15.23 4.67
C SER A 203 4.24 14.00 4.29
N GLY A 204 3.75 12.80 4.66
CA GLY A 204 4.39 11.52 4.35
C GLY A 204 5.48 11.07 5.33
N THR A 205 5.82 11.86 6.34
CA THR A 205 6.86 11.50 7.33
C THR A 205 6.43 10.40 8.31
N GLY A 206 5.12 10.15 8.44
CA GLY A 206 4.54 9.24 9.45
C GLY A 206 4.69 9.73 10.89
N LYS A 207 5.26 10.91 11.10
CA LYS A 207 5.47 11.53 12.42
C LYS A 207 4.94 12.96 12.40
N ILE A 208 4.38 13.38 13.51
CA ILE A 208 3.98 14.77 13.80
C ILE A 208 4.69 15.21 15.07
N GLU A 209 4.83 16.51 15.26
CA GLU A 209 5.31 17.04 16.52
C GLU A 209 4.39 16.65 17.68
N ALA A 210 4.94 16.56 18.89
CA ALA A 210 4.15 16.18 20.05
C ALA A 210 3.07 17.23 20.32
N SER A 211 1.80 16.78 20.44
CA SER A 211 0.64 17.67 20.65
C SER A 211 0.76 18.58 21.88
N VAL A 212 1.59 18.17 22.87
CA VAL A 212 1.89 18.97 24.05
C VAL A 212 2.61 20.26 23.66
N LEU A 213 3.57 20.20 22.72
CA LEU A 213 4.32 21.36 22.24
C LEU A 213 3.41 22.35 21.49
N LEU A 214 2.38 21.87 20.79
CA LEU A 214 1.41 22.73 20.12
C LEU A 214 0.65 23.60 21.12
N ILE A 215 0.18 23.02 22.21
CA ILE A 215 -0.56 23.77 23.25
C ILE A 215 0.36 24.81 23.91
N ASP A 216 1.59 24.44 24.23
CA ASP A 216 2.57 25.36 24.83
C ASP A 216 2.88 26.54 23.88
N ASP A 217 2.95 26.27 22.58
CA ASP A 217 3.18 27.32 21.56
C ASP A 217 1.97 28.27 21.46
N ILE A 218 0.75 27.69 21.39
CA ILE A 218 -0.49 28.45 21.40
C ILE A 218 -0.56 29.33 22.66
N GLU A 219 -0.25 28.80 23.84
CA GLU A 219 -0.25 29.55 25.10
C GLU A 219 0.75 30.70 25.08
N ARG A 220 1.94 30.51 24.58
CA ARG A 220 2.96 31.57 24.44
C ARG A 220 2.46 32.70 23.54
N LYS A 221 1.85 32.36 22.41
CA LYS A 221 1.32 33.38 21.47
C LYS A 221 0.08 34.08 22.02
N ILE A 222 -0.82 33.39 22.70
CA ILE A 222 -1.93 34.03 23.42
C ILE A 222 -1.40 35.01 24.45
N LYS A 223 -0.40 34.63 25.25
CA LYS A 223 0.21 35.51 26.24
C LYS A 223 0.78 36.76 25.57
N TYR A 224 1.47 36.60 24.46
CA TYR A 224 2.03 37.73 23.70
C TYR A 224 0.94 38.66 23.17
N LEU A 225 -0.11 38.12 22.53
CA LEU A 225 -1.24 38.89 22.00
C LEU A 225 -1.95 39.70 23.10
N VAL A 226 -2.21 39.06 24.23
CA VAL A 226 -2.98 39.68 25.31
C VAL A 226 -2.13 40.68 26.13
N LYS A 227 -0.87 40.30 26.48
CA LYS A 227 -0.05 41.13 27.37
C LYS A 227 0.79 42.18 26.64
N ASN A 228 1.33 41.85 25.47
CA ASN A 228 2.20 42.76 24.74
C ASN A 228 1.45 43.58 23.68
N GLN A 229 0.54 42.98 22.93
CA GLN A 229 -0.24 43.72 21.95
C GLN A 229 -1.58 44.25 22.48
N ASN A 230 -1.92 43.94 23.73
CA ASN A 230 -3.14 44.38 24.43
C ASN A 230 -4.45 44.05 23.66
N GLN A 231 -4.45 42.95 22.89
CA GLN A 231 -5.61 42.52 22.11
C GLN A 231 -6.81 42.22 23.04
N GLN A 232 -7.95 42.91 22.81
CA GLN A 232 -9.16 42.76 23.61
C GLN A 232 -9.97 41.52 23.23
N TYR A 233 -9.84 41.07 21.97
CA TYR A 233 -10.53 39.93 21.42
C TYR A 233 -9.55 39.06 20.67
N VAL A 234 -9.53 37.75 20.97
CA VAL A 234 -8.72 36.76 20.27
C VAL A 234 -9.59 35.56 19.96
N LYS A 235 -9.70 35.24 18.67
CA LYS A 235 -10.32 34.02 18.16
C LYS A 235 -9.22 33.10 17.63
N LEU A 236 -9.15 31.91 18.17
CA LEU A 236 -8.21 30.85 17.80
C LEU A 236 -8.96 29.81 16.94
N ILE A 237 -8.51 29.59 15.72
CA ILE A 237 -8.99 28.53 14.84
C ILE A 237 -7.94 27.43 14.80
N VAL A 238 -8.40 26.19 15.03
CA VAL A 238 -7.56 24.98 15.10
C VAL A 238 -8.27 23.80 14.43
N HIS A 239 -7.59 22.68 14.26
CA HIS A 239 -8.24 21.45 13.85
C HIS A 239 -9.28 20.99 14.91
N PRO A 240 -10.43 20.37 14.52
CA PRO A 240 -11.52 20.00 15.46
C PRO A 240 -11.09 19.09 16.62
N PHE A 241 -10.11 18.21 16.41
CA PHE A 241 -9.55 17.40 17.51
C PHE A 241 -8.82 18.25 18.56
N VAL A 242 -8.06 19.27 18.13
CA VAL A 242 -7.36 20.20 19.02
C VAL A 242 -8.35 21.08 19.76
N GLU A 243 -9.39 21.56 19.07
CA GLU A 243 -10.52 22.27 19.71
C GLU A 243 -11.15 21.43 20.84
N SER A 244 -11.48 20.17 20.52
CA SER A 244 -12.08 19.25 21.49
C SER A 244 -11.14 19.02 22.69
N PHE A 245 -9.83 18.92 22.46
CA PHE A 245 -8.84 18.78 23.53
C PHE A 245 -8.78 20.03 24.41
N ILE A 246 -8.71 21.23 23.83
CA ILE A 246 -8.69 22.51 24.56
C ILE A 246 -9.96 22.73 25.39
N LYS A 247 -11.12 22.34 24.85
CA LYS A 247 -12.41 22.47 25.51
C LYS A 247 -12.73 21.31 26.46
N LYS A 248 -11.97 20.21 26.43
CA LYS A 248 -12.21 19.03 27.25
C LYS A 248 -12.03 19.37 28.74
N GLY A 249 -13.08 19.12 29.53
CA GLY A 249 -13.08 19.31 30.97
C GLY A 249 -14.46 19.72 31.47
N ARG A 250 -14.80 19.32 32.71
CA ARG A 250 -16.04 19.82 33.37
C ARG A 250 -15.83 21.26 33.80
N PHE A 251 -16.76 22.12 33.53
CA PHE A 251 -17.01 23.52 33.77
C PHE A 251 -15.86 24.46 34.22
N PHE A 252 -14.81 23.99 34.92
CA PHE A 252 -13.67 24.80 35.41
C PHE A 252 -12.31 24.20 35.16
N ASN A 253 -12.23 23.06 34.45
CA ASN A 253 -10.97 22.33 34.32
C ASN A 253 -10.47 22.19 32.85
N SER A 254 -11.05 22.97 31.92
CA SER A 254 -10.55 23.00 30.54
C SER A 254 -9.41 24.00 30.39
N ILE A 255 -8.56 23.77 29.40
CA ILE A 255 -7.44 24.68 29.06
C ILE A 255 -7.99 26.07 28.73
N GLN A 256 -9.09 26.16 28.00
CA GLN A 256 -9.76 27.43 27.69
C GLN A 256 -10.17 28.20 28.94
N TRP A 257 -10.68 27.53 30.00
CA TRP A 257 -11.01 28.17 31.26
C TRP A 257 -9.78 28.64 32.04
N LYS A 258 -8.65 27.88 32.00
CA LYS A 258 -7.39 28.34 32.58
C LYS A 258 -6.92 29.64 31.93
N TRP A 259 -6.98 29.74 30.61
CA TRP A 259 -6.67 30.98 29.90
C TRP A 259 -7.58 32.16 30.30
N TYR A 260 -8.89 31.90 30.47
CA TYR A 260 -9.82 32.93 30.94
C TYR A 260 -9.41 33.48 32.32
N TRP A 261 -9.09 32.60 33.27
CA TRP A 261 -8.69 33.03 34.61
C TRP A 261 -7.33 33.73 34.61
N GLU A 262 -6.36 33.27 33.81
CA GLU A 262 -5.02 33.84 33.74
C GLU A 262 -5.01 35.20 33.07
N TYR A 263 -5.70 35.33 31.93
CA TYR A 263 -5.66 36.54 31.11
C TYR A 263 -6.83 37.51 31.39
N LYS A 264 -7.81 37.10 32.17
CA LYS A 264 -9.07 37.86 32.43
C LYS A 264 -9.81 38.24 31.15
N ARG A 265 -9.65 37.48 30.09
CA ARG A 265 -10.21 37.69 28.77
C ARG A 265 -10.67 36.36 28.19
N LYS A 266 -11.75 36.42 27.42
CA LYS A 266 -12.30 35.22 26.78
C LYS A 266 -11.58 34.96 25.46
N ILE A 267 -10.85 33.85 25.36
CA ILE A 267 -10.28 33.36 24.11
C ILE A 267 -11.35 32.47 23.42
N HIS A 268 -11.74 32.87 22.21
CA HIS A 268 -12.73 32.12 21.43
C HIS A 268 -12.01 31.03 20.65
N VAL A 269 -12.30 29.76 20.95
CA VAL A 269 -11.70 28.62 20.25
C VAL A 269 -12.74 28.01 19.33
N SER A 270 -12.41 27.81 18.06
CA SER A 270 -13.27 27.24 17.03
C SER A 270 -12.49 26.20 16.20
N GLY A 271 -13.13 25.09 15.84
CA GLY A 271 -12.55 24.07 14.98
C GLY A 271 -12.90 24.30 13.51
N SER A 272 -11.94 24.07 12.62
CA SER A 272 -12.15 24.02 11.19
C SER A 272 -11.47 22.79 10.59
N ASN A 273 -12.20 22.07 9.71
CA ASN A 273 -11.64 20.92 8.99
C ASN A 273 -10.67 21.31 7.87
N GLU A 274 -10.56 22.59 7.56
CA GLU A 274 -9.62 23.12 6.58
C GLU A 274 -8.19 23.17 7.12
N PHE A 275 -8.04 23.13 8.45
CA PHE A 275 -6.75 23.20 9.13
C PHE A 275 -6.13 21.81 9.30
N GLN A 276 -4.84 21.71 9.08
CA GLN A 276 -4.07 20.53 9.42
C GLN A 276 -4.01 20.37 10.94
N TYR A 277 -3.68 19.14 11.41
CA TYR A 277 -3.70 18.84 12.85
C TYR A 277 -2.82 19.76 13.71
N MET A 278 -1.68 20.20 13.18
CA MET A 278 -0.73 21.09 13.87
C MET A 278 -0.88 22.56 13.47
N GLU A 279 -1.82 22.89 12.59
CA GLU A 279 -2.04 24.24 12.10
C GLU A 279 -3.02 24.98 13.01
N TYR A 280 -2.72 26.24 13.28
CA TYR A 280 -3.59 27.14 14.01
C TYR A 280 -3.37 28.59 13.58
N ARG A 281 -4.41 29.41 13.70
CA ARG A 281 -4.36 30.83 13.38
C ARG A 281 -5.18 31.63 14.38
N PHE A 282 -4.75 32.89 14.58
CA PHE A 282 -5.44 33.85 15.42
C PHE A 282 -6.14 34.89 14.57
N TYR A 283 -7.33 35.26 15.01
CA TYR A 283 -8.14 36.28 14.34
C TYR A 283 -8.62 37.32 15.36
N ASP A 284 -8.79 38.55 14.87
CA ASP A 284 -9.38 39.63 15.65
C ASP A 284 -10.92 39.61 15.62
N LYS A 285 -11.58 40.67 16.14
CA LYS A 285 -13.03 40.81 16.14
C LYS A 285 -13.61 41.07 14.74
N GLY A 286 -12.78 41.51 13.80
CA GLY A 286 -13.15 41.75 12.40
C GLY A 286 -12.94 40.52 11.50
N ASP A 287 -12.56 39.36 12.06
CA ASP A 287 -12.13 38.17 11.35
C ASP A 287 -10.88 38.41 10.46
N GLU A 288 -10.02 39.40 10.82
CA GLU A 288 -8.71 39.58 10.20
C GLU A 288 -7.68 38.72 10.90
N GLU A 289 -6.77 38.07 10.14
CA GLU A 289 -5.73 37.20 10.70
C GLU A 289 -4.66 38.02 11.43
N ILE A 290 -4.37 37.65 12.66
CA ILE A 290 -3.31 38.27 13.46
C ILE A 290 -2.05 37.43 13.32
N HIS A 291 -1.07 37.96 12.60
CA HIS A 291 0.24 37.32 12.49
C HIS A 291 1.06 37.54 13.76
N VAL A 292 1.51 36.44 14.36
CA VAL A 292 2.39 36.45 15.53
C VAL A 292 3.66 35.73 15.12
N GLU A 293 4.73 36.48 14.96
CA GLU A 293 6.08 35.95 14.72
C GLU A 293 6.64 35.18 15.92
#